data_2451af1ca35395c9d25be9dfe53c0701
#
_entry.id   2451af1ca35395c9d25be9dfe53c0701
#
_cell.length_a   1.000
_cell.length_b   1.000
_cell.length_c   1.000
_cell.angle_alpha   90.00
_cell.angle_beta   90.00
_cell.angle_gamma   90.00
#
_symmetry.space_group_name_H-M   'P 1'
#
loop_
_entity.id
_entity.type
_entity.pdbx_description
1 polymer ?
#
loop_
_entity_poly.entity_id
_entity_poly.type
_entity_poly.pdbx_seq_one_letter_code
_entity_poly.pdbx_strand_id
1 'polypeptide(L)'
;GFYYDIEAPEPLSDEDLPAIEAKMREILKRDLPLRRFVLSREEALARYRGKDPYKTELILEIPEGEEISFYQQGDEAYGFTDRCRGPHVPSTGRIPPHFKLTHVAGAYWRGDENRPMLQRVYGVAFRTAEELKEYLWQLEEAKKRDHRRLGRELELFLIDPMVGKGLVLWLPKGNVVREELMAFMREEQVRRGYQ
;
A
#
# COMPACT_ATOMS: atom_id res chain seq x y z
N GLY A 1 -0.38 7.37 0.14
CA GLY A 1 -1.05 6.13 -0.27
C GLY A 1 -1.89 5.53 0.84
N PHE A 2 -2.72 4.59 0.50
CA PHE A 2 -3.52 3.80 1.42
C PHE A 2 -3.54 2.34 0.96
N TYR A 3 -3.90 1.45 1.85
CA TYR A 3 -4.12 0.04 1.51
C TYR A 3 -5.23 -0.56 2.39
N TYR A 4 -5.75 -1.70 1.96
CA TYR A 4 -6.68 -2.51 2.74
C TYR A 4 -6.36 -3.99 2.57
N ASP A 5 -6.34 -4.73 3.68
CA ASP A 5 -6.09 -6.17 3.72
C ASP A 5 -7.39 -6.93 3.68
N ILE A 6 -7.52 -7.87 2.76
CA ILE A 6 -8.75 -8.61 2.49
C ILE A 6 -8.45 -10.11 2.47
N GLU A 7 -9.24 -10.88 3.17
CA GLU A 7 -9.35 -12.31 2.97
C GLU A 7 -10.53 -12.56 2.02
N ALA A 8 -10.22 -12.71 0.72
CA ALA A 8 -11.25 -12.96 -0.29
C ALA A 8 -11.38 -14.47 -0.57
N PRO A 9 -12.60 -14.96 -0.88
CA PRO A 9 -12.82 -16.37 -1.25
C PRO A 9 -12.03 -16.80 -2.48
N GLU A 10 -11.88 -15.88 -3.44
CA GLU A 10 -11.07 -16.03 -4.65
C GLU A 10 -9.96 -14.98 -4.68
N PRO A 11 -8.78 -15.33 -5.23
CA PRO A 11 -7.68 -14.37 -5.34
C PRO A 11 -8.06 -13.16 -6.18
N LEU A 12 -7.87 -11.96 -5.61
CA LEU A 12 -7.97 -10.72 -6.36
C LEU A 12 -6.72 -10.52 -7.23
N SER A 13 -6.93 -9.89 -8.38
CA SER A 13 -5.88 -9.51 -9.32
C SER A 13 -5.95 -8.02 -9.65
N ASP A 14 -4.94 -7.51 -10.36
CA ASP A 14 -4.96 -6.12 -10.84
C ASP A 14 -6.11 -5.87 -11.85
N GLU A 15 -6.65 -6.93 -12.47
CA GLU A 15 -7.80 -6.85 -13.39
C GLU A 15 -9.12 -6.52 -12.70
N ASP A 16 -9.23 -6.79 -11.39
CA ASP A 16 -10.41 -6.50 -10.57
C ASP A 16 -10.45 -5.03 -10.13
N LEU A 17 -9.30 -4.35 -10.11
CA LEU A 17 -9.17 -2.99 -9.59
C LEU A 17 -10.10 -1.98 -10.27
N PRO A 18 -10.30 -2.00 -11.60
CA PRO A 18 -11.25 -1.07 -12.25
C PRO A 18 -12.70 -1.22 -11.76
N ALA A 19 -13.16 -2.45 -11.50
CA ALA A 19 -14.49 -2.71 -10.98
C ALA A 19 -14.63 -2.20 -9.54
N ILE A 20 -13.62 -2.43 -8.70
CA ILE A 20 -13.58 -1.92 -7.33
C ILE A 20 -13.58 -0.38 -7.34
N GLU A 21 -12.75 0.28 -8.18
CA GLU A 21 -12.74 1.74 -8.31
C GLU A 21 -14.11 2.30 -8.74
N ALA A 22 -14.78 1.65 -9.70
CA ALA A 22 -16.09 2.06 -10.14
C ALA A 22 -17.10 2.04 -8.99
N LYS A 23 -17.03 1.00 -8.14
CA LYS A 23 -17.89 0.89 -6.95
C LYS A 23 -17.55 1.92 -5.88
N MET A 24 -16.25 2.19 -5.65
CA MET A 24 -15.82 3.26 -4.77
C MET A 24 -16.36 4.62 -5.22
N ARG A 25 -16.30 4.94 -6.54
CA ARG A 25 -16.84 6.18 -7.10
C ARG A 25 -18.35 6.29 -6.95
N GLU A 26 -19.07 5.17 -7.10
CA GLU A 26 -20.51 5.11 -6.84
C GLU A 26 -20.83 5.45 -5.37
N ILE A 27 -20.09 4.88 -4.43
CA ILE A 27 -20.24 5.15 -2.99
C ILE A 27 -19.98 6.62 -2.67
N LEU A 28 -18.95 7.25 -3.26
CA LEU A 28 -18.69 8.68 -3.08
C LEU A 28 -19.88 9.53 -3.54
N LYS A 29 -20.48 9.20 -4.68
CA LYS A 29 -21.63 9.94 -5.23
C LYS A 29 -22.90 9.84 -4.37
N ARG A 30 -23.02 8.79 -3.55
CA ARG A 30 -24.17 8.61 -2.64
C ARG A 30 -24.13 9.53 -1.44
N ASP A 31 -22.98 10.15 -1.15
CA ASP A 31 -22.77 11.05 -0.01
C ASP A 31 -23.21 10.45 1.33
N LEU A 32 -22.82 9.21 1.57
CA LEU A 32 -23.19 8.45 2.76
C LEU A 32 -22.56 9.04 4.01
N PRO A 33 -23.32 9.22 5.11
CA PRO A 33 -22.77 9.74 6.35
C PRO A 33 -21.76 8.77 6.97
N LEU A 34 -20.70 9.32 7.58
CA LEU A 34 -19.74 8.58 8.40
C LEU A 34 -19.97 8.95 9.88
N ARG A 35 -20.42 7.99 10.68
CA ARG A 35 -20.75 8.17 12.08
C ARG A 35 -19.75 7.46 12.96
N ARG A 36 -19.13 8.22 13.87
CA ARG A 36 -18.27 7.64 14.91
C ARG A 36 -19.11 7.22 16.10
N PHE A 37 -18.80 6.05 16.65
CA PHE A 37 -19.34 5.58 17.92
C PHE A 37 -18.30 4.75 18.67
N VAL A 38 -18.52 4.53 19.95
CA VAL A 38 -17.64 3.80 20.85
C VAL A 38 -18.39 2.59 21.39
N LEU A 39 -17.69 1.48 21.47
CA LEU A 39 -18.20 0.27 22.11
C LEU A 39 -17.33 -0.10 23.32
N SER A 40 -17.91 -0.73 24.30
CA SER A 40 -17.16 -1.43 25.31
C SER A 40 -16.38 -2.59 24.68
N ARG A 41 -15.33 -3.08 25.34
CA ARG A 41 -14.56 -4.22 24.87
C ARG A 41 -15.43 -5.47 24.65
N GLU A 42 -16.38 -5.70 25.57
CA GLU A 42 -17.30 -6.82 25.49
C GLU A 42 -18.19 -6.75 24.23
N GLU A 43 -18.81 -5.60 23.99
CA GLU A 43 -19.64 -5.34 22.81
C GLU A 43 -18.83 -5.44 21.51
N ALA A 44 -17.61 -4.88 21.47
CA ALA A 44 -16.70 -4.96 20.33
C ALA A 44 -16.32 -6.40 20.02
N LEU A 45 -15.97 -7.20 21.03
CA LEU A 45 -15.65 -8.62 20.86
C LEU A 45 -16.88 -9.43 20.44
N ALA A 46 -18.06 -9.16 21.00
CA ALA A 46 -19.30 -9.85 20.61
C ALA A 46 -19.64 -9.65 19.13
N ARG A 47 -19.27 -8.48 18.57
CA ARG A 47 -19.51 -8.17 17.17
C ARG A 47 -18.65 -9.00 16.20
N TYR A 48 -17.39 -9.29 16.55
CA TYR A 48 -16.42 -9.91 15.65
C TYR A 48 -16.00 -11.33 16.02
N ARG A 49 -16.16 -11.74 17.27
CA ARG A 49 -15.79 -13.10 17.71
C ARG A 49 -16.52 -14.18 16.88
N GLY A 50 -15.76 -15.10 16.29
CA GLY A 50 -16.28 -16.14 15.42
C GLY A 50 -16.65 -15.71 14.00
N LYS A 51 -16.51 -14.42 13.67
CA LYS A 51 -16.79 -13.86 12.33
C LYS A 51 -15.52 -13.31 11.67
N ASP A 52 -14.68 -12.62 12.42
CA ASP A 52 -13.47 -12.00 11.94
C ASP A 52 -12.36 -12.18 12.97
N PRO A 53 -11.46 -13.15 12.75
CA PRO A 53 -10.38 -13.44 13.68
C PRO A 53 -9.38 -12.29 13.77
N TYR A 54 -9.14 -11.57 12.67
CA TYR A 54 -8.18 -10.47 12.59
C TYR A 54 -8.63 -9.27 13.43
N LYS A 55 -9.89 -8.86 13.30
CA LYS A 55 -10.46 -7.79 14.12
C LYS A 55 -10.61 -8.16 15.57
N THR A 56 -10.93 -9.44 15.85
CA THR A 56 -10.97 -9.96 17.22
C THR A 56 -9.61 -9.82 17.89
N GLU A 57 -8.53 -10.23 17.22
CA GLU A 57 -7.16 -10.09 17.71
C GLU A 57 -6.78 -8.62 17.95
N LEU A 58 -7.06 -7.73 16.98
CA LEU A 58 -6.78 -6.31 17.11
C LEU A 58 -7.52 -5.64 18.29
N ILE A 59 -8.73 -6.09 18.61
CA ILE A 59 -9.51 -5.59 19.75
C ILE A 59 -8.91 -6.08 21.08
N LEU A 60 -8.47 -7.34 21.14
CA LEU A 60 -7.87 -7.92 22.34
C LEU A 60 -6.56 -7.23 22.73
N GLU A 61 -5.81 -6.71 21.78
CA GLU A 61 -4.55 -6.02 22.01
C GLU A 61 -4.68 -4.56 22.45
N ILE A 62 -5.87 -3.97 22.34
CA ILE A 62 -6.07 -2.61 22.83
C ILE A 62 -5.88 -2.63 24.35
N PRO A 63 -5.03 -1.76 24.94
CA PRO A 63 -4.86 -1.69 26.39
C PRO A 63 -6.17 -1.48 27.15
N GLU A 64 -6.25 -1.93 28.40
CA GLU A 64 -7.39 -1.66 29.26
C GLU A 64 -7.51 -0.17 29.51
N GLY A 65 -8.74 0.34 29.44
CA GLY A 65 -9.03 1.76 29.61
C GLY A 65 -8.91 2.60 28.34
N GLU A 66 -8.36 2.06 27.25
CA GLU A 66 -8.40 2.74 25.96
C GLU A 66 -9.76 2.61 25.28
N GLU A 67 -10.16 3.70 24.61
CA GLU A 67 -11.42 3.77 23.87
C GLU A 67 -11.38 2.92 22.62
N ILE A 68 -12.41 2.11 22.39
CA ILE A 68 -12.56 1.29 21.18
C ILE A 68 -13.58 1.95 20.28
N SER A 69 -13.10 2.73 19.33
CA SER A 69 -13.94 3.50 18.42
C SER A 69 -14.13 2.80 17.08
N PHE A 70 -15.30 3.03 16.51
CA PHE A 70 -15.75 2.53 15.22
C PHE A 70 -16.29 3.66 14.37
N TYR A 71 -16.27 3.44 13.07
CA TYR A 71 -16.97 4.29 12.11
C TYR A 71 -17.94 3.46 11.30
N GLN A 72 -19.16 3.94 11.21
CA GLN A 72 -20.19 3.39 10.33
C GLN A 72 -20.37 4.33 9.13
N GLN A 73 -20.26 3.77 7.95
CA GLN A 73 -20.55 4.42 6.67
C GLN A 73 -21.95 4.00 6.23
N GLY A 74 -22.84 4.96 6.00
CA GLY A 74 -24.21 4.69 5.55
C GLY A 74 -25.14 4.23 6.67
N ASP A 75 -26.21 3.57 6.26
CA ASP A 75 -27.27 3.01 7.11
C ASP A 75 -27.19 1.47 7.19
N GLU A 76 -28.15 0.83 7.86
CA GLU A 76 -28.17 -0.63 8.01
C GLU A 76 -28.27 -1.39 6.69
N ALA A 77 -28.88 -0.81 5.65
CA ALA A 77 -29.07 -1.47 4.35
C ALA A 77 -27.81 -1.48 3.48
N TYR A 78 -26.96 -0.45 3.62
CA TYR A 78 -25.72 -0.26 2.84
C TYR A 78 -24.54 0.05 3.75
N GLY A 79 -24.65 -0.26 5.04
CA GLY A 79 -23.70 0.14 6.04
C GLY A 79 -22.45 -0.74 6.06
N PHE A 80 -21.28 -0.09 5.99
CA PHE A 80 -20.02 -0.71 6.34
C PHE A 80 -19.56 -0.14 7.68
N THR A 81 -19.19 -1.03 8.60
CA THR A 81 -18.68 -0.62 9.92
C THR A 81 -17.32 -1.23 10.14
N ASP A 82 -16.37 -0.40 10.51
CA ASP A 82 -15.03 -0.85 10.85
C ASP A 82 -14.46 -0.14 12.07
N ARG A 83 -13.48 -0.81 12.72
CA ARG A 83 -12.73 -0.22 13.81
C ARG A 83 -11.75 0.81 13.27
N CYS A 84 -11.85 2.03 13.75
CA CYS A 84 -10.92 3.08 13.36
C CYS A 84 -10.82 4.15 14.47
N ARG A 85 -9.62 4.68 14.67
CA ARG A 85 -9.40 5.82 15.59
C ARG A 85 -9.88 7.15 15.01
N GLY A 86 -9.95 7.24 13.67
CA GLY A 86 -10.26 8.47 12.98
C GLY A 86 -9.11 9.49 12.98
N PRO A 87 -9.36 10.76 12.69
CA PRO A 87 -10.66 11.29 12.28
C PRO A 87 -11.07 10.88 10.87
N HIS A 88 -12.37 10.92 10.59
CA HIS A 88 -12.92 10.77 9.25
C HIS A 88 -13.69 12.02 8.81
N VAL A 89 -13.88 12.18 7.52
CA VAL A 89 -14.79 13.18 6.96
C VAL A 89 -16.24 12.87 7.38
N PRO A 90 -17.15 13.88 7.42
CA PRO A 90 -18.52 13.66 7.85
C PRO A 90 -19.36 12.80 6.89
N SER A 91 -19.00 12.76 5.62
CA SER A 91 -19.67 11.91 4.61
C SER A 91 -18.75 11.54 3.46
N THR A 92 -19.12 10.49 2.71
CA THR A 92 -18.32 10.01 1.56
C THR A 92 -18.24 11.04 0.43
N GLY A 93 -19.23 11.92 0.27
CA GLY A 93 -19.22 12.99 -0.73
C GLY A 93 -18.18 14.10 -0.44
N ARG A 94 -17.61 14.14 0.76
CA ARG A 94 -16.51 15.06 1.10
C ARG A 94 -15.12 14.52 0.71
N ILE A 95 -15.02 13.28 0.28
CA ILE A 95 -13.78 12.68 -0.17
C ILE A 95 -13.52 13.10 -1.63
N PRO A 96 -12.37 13.72 -1.95
CA PRO A 96 -12.04 14.05 -3.34
C PRO A 96 -12.01 12.78 -4.21
N PRO A 97 -12.60 12.81 -5.42
CA PRO A 97 -12.66 11.62 -6.29
C PRO A 97 -11.34 11.34 -7.05
N HIS A 98 -10.24 11.93 -6.59
CA HIS A 98 -8.91 11.88 -7.22
C HIS A 98 -8.07 10.76 -6.59
N PHE A 99 -8.48 9.53 -6.81
CA PHE A 99 -7.79 8.33 -6.34
C PHE A 99 -7.60 7.31 -7.46
N LYS A 100 -6.64 6.42 -7.25
CA LYS A 100 -6.36 5.27 -8.12
C LYS A 100 -5.95 4.08 -7.28
N LEU A 101 -6.52 2.90 -7.56
CA LEU A 101 -5.98 1.64 -7.05
C LEU A 101 -4.81 1.24 -7.95
N THR A 102 -3.72 0.80 -7.36
CA THR A 102 -2.46 0.65 -8.09
C THR A 102 -2.08 -0.80 -8.36
N HIS A 103 -2.24 -1.68 -7.39
CA HIS A 103 -1.92 -3.11 -7.54
C HIS A 103 -2.46 -3.91 -6.35
N VAL A 104 -2.50 -5.22 -6.53
CA VAL A 104 -2.76 -6.21 -5.47
C VAL A 104 -1.46 -6.95 -5.16
N ALA A 105 -1.19 -7.19 -3.88
CA ALA A 105 -0.06 -8.01 -3.45
C ALA A 105 -0.44 -8.91 -2.28
N GLY A 106 0.23 -10.05 -2.13
CA GLY A 106 0.15 -10.86 -0.92
C GLY A 106 0.80 -10.15 0.27
N ALA A 107 0.16 -10.21 1.43
CA ALA A 107 0.70 -9.68 2.67
C ALA A 107 0.38 -10.64 3.82
N TYR A 108 1.40 -11.22 4.42
CA TYR A 108 1.19 -12.03 5.62
C TYR A 108 0.63 -11.19 6.77
N TRP A 109 -0.35 -11.74 7.47
CA TRP A 109 -0.90 -11.09 8.64
C TRP A 109 0.21 -10.72 9.62
N ARG A 110 0.35 -9.42 9.91
CA ARG A 110 1.42 -8.85 10.76
C ARG A 110 2.85 -9.10 10.27
N GLY A 111 3.04 -9.42 9.01
CA GLY A 111 4.36 -9.70 8.44
C GLY A 111 4.96 -11.03 8.86
N ASP A 112 4.21 -11.90 9.50
CA ASP A 112 4.65 -13.23 9.93
C ASP A 112 4.29 -14.28 8.86
N GLU A 113 5.29 -14.90 8.25
CA GLU A 113 5.14 -15.91 7.18
C GLU A 113 4.42 -17.19 7.63
N ASN A 114 4.33 -17.44 8.94
CA ASN A 114 3.60 -18.57 9.50
C ASN A 114 2.10 -18.28 9.68
N ARG A 115 1.67 -17.06 9.40
CA ARG A 115 0.29 -16.61 9.51
C ARG A 115 -0.39 -16.53 8.14
N PRO A 116 -1.75 -16.45 8.10
CA PRO A 116 -2.46 -16.37 6.83
C PRO A 116 -1.97 -15.23 5.94
N MET A 117 -1.84 -15.52 4.66
CA MET A 117 -1.52 -14.51 3.64
C MET A 117 -2.82 -13.88 3.16
N LEU A 118 -2.97 -12.59 3.43
CA LEU A 118 -4.07 -11.76 2.97
C LEU A 118 -3.73 -11.12 1.62
N GLN A 119 -4.73 -10.61 0.96
CA GLN A 119 -4.58 -9.83 -0.26
C GLN A 119 -4.66 -8.36 0.08
N ARG A 120 -3.58 -7.65 -0.18
CA ARG A 120 -3.46 -6.22 0.07
C ARG A 120 -3.71 -5.43 -1.20
N VAL A 121 -4.81 -4.70 -1.22
CA VAL A 121 -5.13 -3.76 -2.30
C VAL A 121 -4.51 -2.41 -1.96
N TYR A 122 -3.65 -1.92 -2.83
CA TYR A 122 -2.99 -0.62 -2.68
C TYR A 122 -3.67 0.46 -3.51
N GLY A 123 -3.69 1.66 -2.97
CA GLY A 123 -4.20 2.83 -3.68
C GLY A 123 -3.51 4.12 -3.28
N VAL A 124 -3.74 5.14 -4.08
CA VAL A 124 -3.30 6.50 -3.85
C VAL A 124 -4.48 7.45 -3.97
N ALA A 125 -4.46 8.52 -3.20
CA ALA A 125 -5.46 9.58 -3.27
C ALA A 125 -4.79 10.94 -3.11
N PHE A 126 -5.30 11.92 -3.83
CA PHE A 126 -4.78 13.28 -3.90
C PHE A 126 -5.90 14.30 -3.75
N ARG A 127 -5.55 15.55 -3.52
CA ARG A 127 -6.52 16.64 -3.37
C ARG A 127 -7.10 17.08 -4.71
N THR A 128 -6.28 17.03 -5.77
CA THR A 128 -6.64 17.46 -7.12
C THR A 128 -6.39 16.38 -8.16
N ALA A 129 -7.04 16.51 -9.31
CA ALA A 129 -6.84 15.63 -10.45
C ALA A 129 -5.44 15.78 -11.06
N GLU A 130 -4.89 16.99 -11.01
CA GLU A 130 -3.57 17.32 -11.51
C GLU A 130 -2.49 16.60 -10.71
N GLU A 131 -2.57 16.63 -9.37
CA GLU A 131 -1.64 15.92 -8.48
C GLU A 131 -1.68 14.40 -8.74
N LEU A 132 -2.87 13.82 -8.91
CA LEU A 132 -3.00 12.40 -9.23
C LEU A 132 -2.37 12.09 -10.59
N LYS A 133 -2.63 12.92 -11.60
CA LYS A 133 -2.09 12.75 -12.96
C LYS A 133 -0.56 12.83 -12.96
N GLU A 134 -0.01 13.80 -12.26
CA GLU A 134 1.44 13.95 -12.13
C GLU A 134 2.08 12.74 -11.45
N TYR A 135 1.51 12.26 -10.35
CA TYR A 135 1.99 11.07 -9.66
C TYR A 135 1.94 9.82 -10.54
N LEU A 136 0.86 9.59 -11.27
CA LEU A 136 0.74 8.46 -12.18
C LEU A 136 1.74 8.55 -13.33
N TRP A 137 1.99 9.76 -13.85
CA TRP A 137 3.04 9.98 -14.83
C TRP A 137 4.43 9.68 -14.28
N GLN A 138 4.73 10.11 -13.05
CA GLN A 138 6.00 9.79 -12.38
C GLN A 138 6.20 8.27 -12.22
N LEU A 139 5.15 7.52 -11.88
CA LEU A 139 5.21 6.07 -11.79
C LEU A 139 5.52 5.41 -13.15
N GLU A 140 4.87 5.87 -14.22
CA GLU A 140 5.14 5.36 -15.57
C GLU A 140 6.57 5.70 -16.03
N GLU A 141 7.05 6.90 -15.73
CA GLU A 141 8.44 7.29 -16.01
C GLU A 141 9.44 6.47 -15.20
N ALA A 142 9.13 6.17 -13.93
CA ALA A 142 9.96 5.31 -13.10
C ALA A 142 10.08 3.90 -13.68
N LYS A 143 8.98 3.32 -14.17
CA LYS A 143 9.02 2.00 -14.85
C LYS A 143 9.93 1.99 -16.08
N LYS A 144 9.91 3.06 -16.88
CA LYS A 144 10.80 3.21 -18.05
C LYS A 144 12.27 3.27 -17.65
N ARG A 145 12.56 3.78 -16.45
CA ARG A 145 13.92 3.95 -15.89
C ARG A 145 14.33 2.81 -14.95
N ASP A 146 13.61 1.69 -14.95
CA ASP A 146 13.98 0.53 -14.12
C ASP A 146 15.40 0.08 -14.47
N HIS A 147 16.29 0.08 -13.46
CA HIS A 147 17.70 -0.24 -13.63
C HIS A 147 17.93 -1.64 -14.20
N ARG A 148 17.04 -2.60 -13.93
CA ARG A 148 17.13 -3.98 -14.46
C ARG A 148 16.88 -4.01 -15.96
N ARG A 149 15.93 -3.17 -16.41
CA ARG A 149 15.63 -2.99 -17.82
C ARG A 149 16.78 -2.26 -18.52
N LEU A 150 17.12 -1.06 -18.04
CA LEU A 150 18.19 -0.26 -18.61
C LEU A 150 19.54 -0.95 -18.56
N GLY A 151 19.86 -1.65 -17.47
CA GLY A 151 21.08 -2.41 -17.33
C GLY A 151 21.24 -3.50 -18.39
N ARG A 152 20.14 -4.16 -18.76
CA ARG A 152 20.12 -5.16 -19.83
C ARG A 152 20.19 -4.52 -21.23
N GLU A 153 19.33 -3.52 -21.49
CA GLU A 153 19.25 -2.84 -22.78
C GLU A 153 20.56 -2.11 -23.15
N LEU A 154 21.24 -1.54 -22.17
CA LEU A 154 22.49 -0.81 -22.35
C LEU A 154 23.73 -1.68 -22.13
N GLU A 155 23.55 -2.97 -21.84
CA GLU A 155 24.65 -3.90 -21.56
C GLU A 155 25.58 -3.40 -20.42
N LEU A 156 24.99 -2.96 -19.30
CA LEU A 156 25.75 -2.46 -18.16
C LEU A 156 26.16 -3.56 -17.21
N PHE A 157 25.32 -4.56 -17.05
CA PHE A 157 25.59 -5.72 -16.19
C PHE A 157 24.75 -6.93 -16.61
N LEU A 158 25.12 -8.08 -16.11
CA LEU A 158 24.34 -9.31 -16.23
C LEU A 158 24.30 -10.04 -14.89
N ILE A 159 23.32 -10.92 -14.75
CA ILE A 159 23.20 -11.88 -13.64
C ILE A 159 23.23 -13.26 -14.27
N ASP A 160 24.24 -14.06 -13.92
CA ASP A 160 24.40 -15.42 -14.41
C ASP A 160 24.07 -16.42 -13.31
N PRO A 161 23.13 -17.37 -13.54
CA PRO A 161 22.81 -18.42 -12.59
C PRO A 161 24.00 -19.27 -12.13
N MET A 162 25.02 -19.44 -12.98
CA MET A 162 26.23 -20.17 -12.65
C MET A 162 27.10 -19.46 -11.59
N VAL A 163 27.03 -18.13 -11.55
CA VAL A 163 27.77 -17.32 -10.56
C VAL A 163 26.99 -17.21 -9.25
N GLY A 164 25.67 -17.15 -9.34
CA GLY A 164 24.78 -17.12 -8.20
C GLY A 164 23.65 -16.09 -8.31
N LYS A 165 22.51 -16.39 -7.68
CA LYS A 165 21.37 -15.50 -7.67
C LYS A 165 21.72 -14.19 -6.95
N GLY A 166 21.49 -13.06 -7.59
CA GLY A 166 21.71 -11.73 -7.02
C GLY A 166 23.16 -11.20 -7.13
N LEU A 167 24.10 -11.98 -7.62
CA LEU A 167 25.46 -11.52 -7.92
C LEU A 167 25.49 -10.85 -9.29
N VAL A 168 25.88 -9.57 -9.29
CA VAL A 168 25.94 -8.74 -10.49
C VAL A 168 27.33 -8.81 -11.09
N LEU A 169 27.40 -9.22 -12.36
CA LEU A 169 28.62 -9.16 -13.18
C LEU A 169 28.60 -7.85 -13.99
N TRP A 170 29.54 -6.97 -13.71
CA TRP A 170 29.66 -5.71 -14.41
C TRP A 170 30.27 -5.92 -15.80
N LEU A 171 29.58 -5.44 -16.83
CA LEU A 171 30.09 -5.40 -18.18
C LEU A 171 30.95 -4.13 -18.38
N PRO A 172 31.75 -4.03 -19.45
CA PRO A 172 32.66 -2.90 -19.62
C PRO A 172 32.03 -1.51 -19.50
N LYS A 173 30.88 -1.29 -20.14
CA LYS A 173 30.14 -0.02 -20.05
C LYS A 173 29.68 0.29 -18.63
N GLY A 174 29.12 -0.71 -17.95
CA GLY A 174 28.66 -0.56 -16.57
C GLY A 174 29.80 -0.34 -15.58
N ASN A 175 30.96 -1.00 -15.81
CA ASN A 175 32.13 -0.79 -14.98
C ASN A 175 32.68 0.64 -15.10
N VAL A 176 32.69 1.25 -16.28
CA VAL A 176 33.06 2.65 -16.45
C VAL A 176 32.18 3.58 -15.60
N VAL A 177 30.86 3.42 -15.68
CA VAL A 177 29.92 4.23 -14.87
C VAL A 177 30.15 4.02 -13.37
N ARG A 178 30.39 2.77 -12.97
CA ARG A 178 30.67 2.44 -11.57
C ARG A 178 31.97 3.08 -11.06
N GLU A 179 33.06 3.00 -11.83
CA GLU A 179 34.35 3.58 -11.44
C GLU A 179 34.29 5.13 -11.36
N GLU A 180 33.61 5.79 -12.28
CA GLU A 180 33.39 7.24 -12.23
C GLU A 180 32.60 7.64 -10.96
N LEU A 181 31.53 6.93 -10.62
CA LEU A 181 30.77 7.18 -9.41
C LEU A 181 31.62 6.93 -8.15
N MET A 182 32.41 5.86 -8.14
CA MET A 182 33.29 5.55 -7.01
C MET A 182 34.40 6.59 -6.84
N ALA A 183 34.99 7.07 -7.93
CA ALA A 183 35.99 8.12 -7.92
C ALA A 183 35.40 9.42 -7.33
N PHE A 184 34.24 9.84 -7.84
CA PHE A 184 33.50 10.99 -7.31
C PHE A 184 33.21 10.85 -5.82
N MET A 185 32.69 9.70 -5.39
CA MET A 185 32.38 9.47 -3.98
C MET A 185 33.62 9.56 -3.09
N ARG A 186 34.75 8.98 -3.51
CA ARG A 186 36.01 9.04 -2.78
C ARG A 186 36.52 10.48 -2.65
N GLU A 187 36.51 11.24 -3.75
CA GLU A 187 36.93 12.64 -3.76
C GLU A 187 36.08 13.47 -2.79
N GLU A 188 34.74 13.32 -2.82
CA GLU A 188 33.83 14.04 -1.93
C GLU A 188 34.03 13.64 -0.46
N GLN A 189 34.27 12.37 -0.18
CA GLN A 189 34.54 11.89 1.17
C GLN A 189 35.84 12.49 1.72
N VAL A 190 36.93 12.43 0.94
CA VAL A 190 38.21 13.02 1.34
C VAL A 190 38.08 14.53 1.55
N ARG A 191 37.41 15.23 0.64
CA ARG A 191 37.17 16.69 0.76
C ARG A 191 36.40 17.05 2.03
N ARG A 192 35.54 16.18 2.52
CA ARG A 192 34.76 16.35 3.76
C ARG A 192 35.43 15.80 5.02
N GLY A 193 36.68 15.31 4.92
CA GLY A 193 37.47 14.81 6.05
C GLY A 193 37.12 13.40 6.49
N TYR A 194 36.43 12.61 5.70
CA TYR A 194 36.28 11.17 5.94
C TYR A 194 37.59 10.46 5.62
N GLN A 195 37.95 9.48 6.47
CA GLN A 195 39.15 8.63 6.32
C GLN A 195 38.75 7.20 5.94
#